data_250efa5a74296b18a237645303a335ef
#
_entry.id   250efa5a74296b18a237645303a335ef
#
_cell.length_a   1.000
_cell.length_b   1.000
_cell.length_c   1.000
_cell.angle_alpha   90.00
_cell.angle_beta   90.00
_cell.angle_gamma   90.00
#
_symmetry.space_group_name_H-M   'P 1'
#
loop_
_entity.id
_entity.type
_entity.pdbx_description
1 polymer ?
#
loop_
_entity_poly.entity_id
_entity_poly.type
_entity_poly.pdbx_seq_one_letter_code
_entity_poly.pdbx_strand_id
1 'polypeptide(L)'
;HAVGKMMDVARILSRLEKQWKKQYRHAVLGSPTIGMVTSIGAGSEGSPNVFPSLCTATFDIRTTPQLHAKALELIQKAMKSKGVVSTVYPPVAYGLTDPKAHIVKIVKEVTSASVAISHGSNDLCFFSSAGIPAVVYGPGITETMHKINEYVPVKNINLCISEYEDIIERFSSDT
;
A
#
# COMPACT_ATOMS: atom_id res chain seq x y z
N HIS A 1 1.39 -2.64 32.54
CA HIS A 1 1.05 -1.32 32.00
C HIS A 1 0.89 -1.42 30.48
N ALA A 2 -0.33 -1.25 29.96
CA ALA A 2 -0.66 -1.52 28.55
C ALA A 2 0.11 -0.59 27.59
N VAL A 3 0.28 0.68 27.93
CA VAL A 3 1.04 1.64 27.10
C VAL A 3 2.52 1.23 26.99
N GLY A 4 3.14 0.81 28.10
CA GLY A 4 4.52 0.31 28.07
C GLY A 4 4.69 -0.91 27.16
N LYS A 5 3.74 -1.88 27.18
CA LYS A 5 3.71 -2.99 26.26
C LYS A 5 3.56 -2.54 24.81
N MET A 6 2.74 -1.52 24.54
CA MET A 6 2.58 -0.98 23.18
C MET A 6 3.88 -0.33 22.66
N MET A 7 4.62 0.35 23.53
CA MET A 7 5.96 0.87 23.16
C MET A 7 6.93 -0.27 22.78
N ASP A 8 6.88 -1.41 23.49
CA ASP A 8 7.67 -2.58 23.11
C ASP A 8 7.21 -3.16 21.77
N VAL A 9 5.90 -3.24 21.52
CA VAL A 9 5.33 -3.65 20.23
C VAL A 9 5.86 -2.77 19.10
N ALA A 10 5.82 -1.45 19.26
CA ALA A 10 6.34 -0.53 18.25
C ALA A 10 7.84 -0.75 17.95
N ARG A 11 8.65 -0.98 19.01
CA ARG A 11 10.08 -1.30 18.84
C ARG A 11 10.31 -2.62 18.11
N ILE A 12 9.51 -3.65 18.41
CA ILE A 12 9.61 -4.96 17.76
C ILE A 12 9.25 -4.83 16.28
N LEU A 13 8.15 -4.14 15.96
CA LEU A 13 7.72 -3.92 14.57
C LEU A 13 8.76 -3.12 13.78
N SER A 14 9.36 -2.09 14.37
CA SER A 14 10.44 -1.34 13.74
C SER A 14 11.68 -2.21 13.43
N ARG A 15 12.03 -3.13 14.33
CA ARG A 15 13.13 -4.08 14.08
C ARG A 15 12.76 -5.08 12.98
N LEU A 16 11.54 -5.58 13.00
CA LEU A 16 11.03 -6.51 12.01
C LEU A 16 11.02 -5.86 10.62
N GLU A 17 10.57 -4.61 10.52
CA GLU A 17 10.61 -3.84 9.28
C GLU A 17 12.04 -3.73 8.72
N LYS A 18 13.01 -3.35 9.57
CA LYS A 18 14.43 -3.26 9.17
C LYS A 18 14.97 -4.60 8.64
N GLN A 19 14.57 -5.71 9.27
CA GLN A 19 14.93 -7.06 8.83
C GLN A 19 14.28 -7.38 7.49
N TRP A 20 12.99 -7.10 7.34
CA TRP A 20 12.23 -7.36 6.13
C TRP A 20 12.73 -6.55 4.94
N LYS A 21 13.11 -5.28 5.13
CA LYS A 21 13.73 -4.44 4.09
C LYS A 21 15.00 -5.07 3.49
N LYS A 22 15.73 -5.84 4.29
CA LYS A 22 16.92 -6.55 3.81
C LYS A 22 16.58 -7.89 3.14
N GLN A 23 15.63 -8.64 3.69
CA GLN A 23 15.34 -10.02 3.28
C GLN A 23 14.34 -10.12 2.12
N TYR A 24 13.40 -9.19 2.03
CA TYR A 24 12.23 -9.27 1.15
C TYR A 24 12.12 -8.08 0.20
N ARG A 25 13.22 -7.46 -0.14
CA ARG A 25 13.25 -6.41 -1.17
C ARG A 25 12.91 -7.02 -2.52
N HIS A 26 11.93 -6.43 -3.23
CA HIS A 26 11.57 -6.79 -4.59
C HIS A 26 12.17 -5.77 -5.58
N ALA A 27 12.63 -6.27 -6.73
CA ALA A 27 13.31 -5.43 -7.73
C ALA A 27 12.42 -4.29 -8.25
N VAL A 28 11.12 -4.58 -8.44
CA VAL A 28 10.14 -3.61 -8.96
C VAL A 28 9.41 -2.91 -7.82
N LEU A 29 8.87 -3.66 -6.85
CA LEU A 29 8.00 -3.09 -5.80
C LEU A 29 8.75 -2.47 -4.62
N GLY A 30 10.09 -2.52 -4.61
CA GLY A 30 10.88 -1.97 -3.53
C GLY A 30 10.86 -2.82 -2.25
N SER A 31 10.88 -2.17 -1.11
CA SER A 31 10.98 -2.82 0.19
C SER A 31 9.65 -2.82 0.94
N PRO A 32 9.35 -3.87 1.72
CA PRO A 32 8.18 -3.87 2.59
C PRO A 32 8.29 -2.80 3.67
N THR A 33 7.14 -2.34 4.17
CA THR A 33 7.07 -1.33 5.23
C THR A 33 6.05 -1.73 6.30
N ILE A 34 6.28 -1.28 7.54
CA ILE A 34 5.35 -1.39 8.64
C ILE A 34 5.16 0.01 9.22
N GLY A 35 4.00 0.60 9.01
CA GLY A 35 3.67 1.95 9.49
C GLY A 35 2.54 1.94 10.52
N MET A 36 2.66 2.74 11.57
CA MET A 36 1.54 3.07 12.44
C MET A 36 0.69 4.14 11.74
N VAL A 37 -0.56 3.81 11.39
CA VAL A 37 -1.27 4.62 10.39
C VAL A 37 -2.33 5.52 10.98
N THR A 38 -3.21 5.00 11.80
CA THR A 38 -4.45 5.74 12.04
C THR A 38 -4.74 6.05 13.47
N SER A 39 -4.42 5.19 14.40
CA SER A 39 -4.74 5.43 15.79
C SER A 39 -3.86 4.65 16.75
N ILE A 40 -3.56 5.28 17.86
CA ILE A 40 -3.17 4.64 19.10
C ILE A 40 -4.10 5.15 20.18
N GLY A 41 -4.70 4.25 20.94
CA GLY A 41 -5.64 4.59 22.01
C GLY A 41 -5.36 3.80 23.28
N ALA A 42 -5.40 4.49 24.42
CA ALA A 42 -5.27 3.88 25.74
C ALA A 42 -5.91 4.77 26.80
N GLY A 43 -6.51 4.15 27.83
CA GLY A 43 -7.11 4.88 28.95
C GLY A 43 -8.48 5.45 28.68
N SER A 44 -8.97 6.25 29.61
CA SER A 44 -10.21 7.01 29.52
C SER A 44 -9.95 8.46 29.92
N GLU A 45 -10.69 9.37 29.32
CA GLU A 45 -10.65 10.78 29.71
C GLU A 45 -11.10 10.95 31.18
N GLY A 46 -10.47 11.86 31.90
CA GLY A 46 -10.85 12.21 33.27
C GLY A 46 -10.23 11.35 34.37
N SER A 47 -9.37 10.40 34.08
CA SER A 47 -8.72 9.56 35.09
C SER A 47 -7.18 9.50 34.91
N PRO A 48 -6.47 10.62 35.15
CA PRO A 48 -5.04 10.73 34.85
C PRO A 48 -4.13 9.87 35.73
N ASN A 49 -4.63 9.41 36.88
CA ASN A 49 -3.93 8.57 37.85
C ASN A 49 -4.21 7.05 37.67
N VAL A 50 -5.01 6.66 36.69
CA VAL A 50 -5.34 5.25 36.40
C VAL A 50 -4.53 4.72 35.23
N PHE A 51 -3.76 3.66 35.47
CA PHE A 51 -3.04 2.99 34.41
C PHE A 51 -4.00 2.21 33.52
N PRO A 52 -3.97 2.43 32.19
CA PRO A 52 -4.85 1.71 31.28
C PRO A 52 -4.52 0.21 31.25
N SER A 53 -5.56 -0.61 31.29
CA SER A 53 -5.47 -2.06 31.14
C SER A 53 -5.36 -2.50 29.68
N LEU A 54 -5.83 -1.65 28.76
CA LEU A 54 -5.82 -1.88 27.31
C LEU A 54 -5.13 -0.74 26.58
N CYS A 55 -4.37 -1.08 25.55
CA CYS A 55 -3.85 -0.16 24.56
C CYS A 55 -3.98 -0.81 23.17
N THR A 56 -4.60 -0.11 22.24
CA THR A 56 -4.80 -0.55 20.87
C THR A 56 -4.04 0.35 19.90
N ALA A 57 -3.52 -0.22 18.81
CA ALA A 57 -2.95 0.54 17.71
C ALA A 57 -3.19 -0.17 16.39
N THR A 58 -3.38 0.58 15.33
CA THR A 58 -3.55 0.06 13.96
C THR A 58 -2.27 0.29 13.17
N PHE A 59 -1.86 -0.72 12.42
CA PHE A 59 -0.66 -0.69 11.56
C PHE A 59 -1.04 -1.02 10.13
N ASP A 60 -0.51 -0.25 9.18
CA ASP A 60 -0.51 -0.58 7.75
C ASP A 60 0.78 -1.35 7.44
N ILE A 61 0.62 -2.49 6.79
CA ILE A 61 1.74 -3.37 6.47
C ILE A 61 1.76 -3.59 4.97
N ARG A 62 2.78 -3.03 4.33
CA ARG A 62 3.00 -3.16 2.90
C ARG A 62 3.99 -4.27 2.65
N THR A 63 3.59 -5.26 1.88
CA THR A 63 4.35 -6.47 1.64
C THR A 63 4.87 -6.54 0.21
N THR A 64 5.87 -7.39 0.01
CA THR A 64 6.32 -7.82 -1.32
C THR A 64 5.81 -9.23 -1.59
N PRO A 65 5.80 -9.73 -2.84
CA PRO A 65 5.31 -11.06 -3.18
C PRO A 65 5.85 -12.19 -2.30
N GLN A 66 7.16 -12.16 -2.02
CA GLN A 66 7.81 -13.21 -1.21
C GLN A 66 7.43 -13.17 0.28
N LEU A 67 7.00 -12.01 0.76
CA LEU A 67 6.61 -11.80 2.15
C LEU A 67 5.11 -11.98 2.38
N HIS A 68 4.29 -11.69 1.35
CA HIS A 68 2.84 -11.49 1.49
C HIS A 68 2.15 -12.65 2.24
N ALA A 69 2.32 -13.87 1.80
CA ALA A 69 1.66 -15.04 2.39
C ALA A 69 2.05 -15.35 3.84
N LYS A 70 3.22 -14.90 4.29
CA LYS A 70 3.76 -15.21 5.61
C LYS A 70 3.85 -14.02 6.57
N ALA A 71 3.53 -12.81 6.10
CA ALA A 71 3.66 -11.58 6.88
C ALA A 71 2.87 -11.63 8.19
N LEU A 72 1.61 -12.06 8.15
CA LEU A 72 0.76 -12.15 9.33
C LEU A 72 1.32 -13.14 10.36
N GLU A 73 1.74 -14.32 9.93
CA GLU A 73 2.35 -15.34 10.81
C GLU A 73 3.61 -14.81 11.49
N LEU A 74 4.48 -14.16 10.73
CA LEU A 74 5.72 -13.58 11.26
C LEU A 74 5.45 -12.50 12.32
N ILE A 75 4.43 -11.67 12.09
CA ILE A 75 4.01 -10.66 13.07
C ILE A 75 3.42 -11.31 14.31
N GLN A 76 2.50 -12.26 14.15
CA GLN A 76 1.91 -12.98 15.28
C GLN A 76 2.97 -13.67 16.11
N LYS A 77 3.95 -14.30 15.47
CA LYS A 77 5.10 -14.92 16.14
C LYS A 77 5.93 -13.91 16.93
N ALA A 78 6.20 -12.74 16.33
CA ALA A 78 6.97 -11.69 16.99
C ALA A 78 6.20 -11.06 18.18
N MET A 79 4.87 -11.07 18.15
CA MET A 79 3.99 -10.48 19.17
C MET A 79 3.54 -11.47 20.25
N LYS A 80 3.83 -12.76 20.15
CA LYS A 80 3.28 -13.85 20.99
C LYS A 80 3.28 -13.57 22.51
N SER A 81 4.26 -12.83 23.02
CA SER A 81 4.37 -12.49 24.45
C SER A 81 3.94 -11.06 24.78
N LYS A 82 3.50 -10.26 23.80
CA LYS A 82 3.27 -8.82 23.95
C LYS A 82 1.82 -8.40 23.80
N GLY A 83 1.05 -9.11 22.99
CA GLY A 83 -0.34 -8.76 22.74
C GLY A 83 -1.02 -9.68 21.75
N VAL A 84 -2.27 -9.37 21.46
CA VAL A 84 -3.08 -10.06 20.45
C VAL A 84 -3.01 -9.26 19.15
N VAL A 85 -2.79 -9.98 18.05
CA VAL A 85 -2.80 -9.43 16.69
C VAL A 85 -4.04 -9.94 15.98
N SER A 86 -4.84 -9.02 15.46
CA SER A 86 -5.98 -9.31 14.59
C SER A 86 -5.88 -8.51 13.30
N THR A 87 -6.46 -9.00 12.23
CA THR A 87 -6.61 -8.25 10.97
C THR A 87 -7.88 -7.43 11.03
N VAL A 88 -7.79 -6.14 10.70
CA VAL A 88 -8.96 -5.24 10.57
C VAL A 88 -9.64 -5.50 9.22
N TYR A 89 -8.84 -5.67 8.17
CA TYR A 89 -9.29 -6.02 6.83
C TYR A 89 -8.53 -7.26 6.34
N PRO A 90 -9.17 -8.09 5.49
CA PRO A 90 -8.46 -9.19 4.83
C PRO A 90 -7.20 -8.69 4.12
N PRO A 91 -6.10 -9.45 4.11
CA PRO A 91 -4.95 -9.10 3.30
C PRO A 91 -5.34 -8.97 1.83
N VAL A 92 -5.03 -7.82 1.23
CA VAL A 92 -5.26 -7.57 -0.19
C VAL A 92 -4.02 -7.98 -0.96
N ALA A 93 -4.18 -8.68 -2.06
CA ALA A 93 -3.08 -9.08 -2.92
C ALA A 93 -2.29 -7.86 -3.43
N TYR A 94 -1.03 -8.06 -3.78
CA TYR A 94 -0.24 -7.02 -4.45
C TYR A 94 -0.64 -6.91 -5.93
N GLY A 95 -0.63 -5.70 -6.47
CA GLY A 95 -0.76 -5.46 -7.91
C GLY A 95 0.62 -5.45 -8.57
N LEU A 96 0.83 -6.31 -9.55
CA LEU A 96 2.07 -6.36 -10.33
C LEU A 96 1.77 -6.69 -11.78
N THR A 97 2.11 -5.79 -12.67
CA THR A 97 2.05 -5.99 -14.13
C THR A 97 3.46 -6.04 -14.69
N ASP A 98 3.72 -6.97 -15.59
CA ASP A 98 5.00 -7.03 -16.31
C ASP A 98 5.22 -5.71 -17.06
N PRO A 99 6.36 -5.01 -16.87
CA PRO A 99 6.67 -3.79 -17.61
C PRO A 99 6.69 -3.97 -19.13
N LYS A 100 6.76 -5.20 -19.63
CA LYS A 100 6.70 -5.54 -21.05
C LYS A 100 5.29 -5.88 -21.54
N ALA A 101 4.29 -5.91 -20.65
CA ALA A 101 2.92 -6.19 -21.05
C ALA A 101 2.41 -5.18 -22.07
N HIS A 102 1.57 -5.64 -22.99
CA HIS A 102 1.07 -4.85 -24.10
C HIS A 102 0.41 -3.55 -23.66
N ILE A 103 -0.46 -3.60 -22.65
CA ILE A 103 -1.10 -2.40 -22.09
C ILE A 103 -0.08 -1.36 -21.59
N VAL A 104 1.03 -1.79 -20.97
CA VAL A 104 2.08 -0.88 -20.50
C VAL A 104 2.75 -0.16 -21.67
N LYS A 105 3.00 -0.89 -22.77
CA LYS A 105 3.59 -0.34 -23.98
C LYS A 105 2.68 0.72 -24.61
N ILE A 106 1.40 0.40 -24.82
CA ILE A 106 0.42 1.32 -25.41
C ILE A 106 0.31 2.59 -24.57
N VAL A 107 0.11 2.48 -23.25
CA VAL A 107 -0.03 3.64 -22.37
C VAL A 107 1.22 4.52 -22.43
N LYS A 108 2.41 3.95 -22.43
CA LYS A 108 3.65 4.72 -22.57
C LYS A 108 3.76 5.45 -23.89
N GLU A 109 3.37 4.81 -24.99
CA GLU A 109 3.42 5.40 -26.33
C GLU A 109 2.43 6.55 -26.49
N VAL A 110 1.23 6.42 -25.95
CA VAL A 110 0.19 7.45 -26.03
C VAL A 110 0.50 8.63 -25.12
N THR A 111 0.80 8.35 -23.86
CA THR A 111 0.91 9.38 -22.81
C THR A 111 2.30 9.96 -22.66
N SER A 112 3.32 9.31 -23.22
CA SER A 112 4.76 9.59 -22.96
C SER A 112 5.12 9.51 -21.47
N ALA A 113 4.28 8.90 -20.64
CA ALA A 113 4.49 8.78 -19.21
C ALA A 113 5.59 7.75 -18.88
N SER A 114 6.33 8.02 -17.83
CA SER A 114 7.27 7.06 -17.27
C SER A 114 6.55 6.04 -16.38
N VAL A 115 7.01 4.79 -16.40
CA VAL A 115 6.51 3.76 -15.47
C VAL A 115 7.00 4.09 -14.07
N ALA A 116 6.07 4.14 -13.13
CA ALA A 116 6.33 4.38 -11.73
C ALA A 116 5.71 3.27 -10.86
N ILE A 117 6.10 3.25 -9.59
CA ILE A 117 5.55 2.35 -8.60
C ILE A 117 4.60 3.16 -7.72
N SER A 118 3.35 2.72 -7.60
CA SER A 118 2.44 3.23 -6.59
C SER A 118 2.65 2.44 -5.29
N HIS A 119 2.93 3.16 -4.21
CA HIS A 119 2.97 2.57 -2.87
C HIS A 119 1.56 2.48 -2.24
N GLY A 120 0.54 3.02 -2.92
CA GLY A 120 -0.85 2.94 -2.51
C GLY A 120 -1.49 1.58 -2.84
N SER A 121 -2.46 1.16 -2.04
CA SER A 121 -3.37 0.07 -2.42
C SER A 121 -4.42 0.64 -3.38
N ASN A 122 -4.69 -0.05 -4.47
CA ASN A 122 -5.67 0.31 -5.49
C ASN A 122 -6.21 -0.95 -6.18
N ASP A 123 -7.15 -0.80 -7.09
CA ASP A 123 -7.85 -1.91 -7.75
C ASP A 123 -6.95 -2.77 -8.66
N LEU A 124 -5.73 -2.32 -8.97
CA LEU A 124 -4.76 -3.10 -9.73
C LEU A 124 -4.52 -4.49 -9.14
N CYS A 125 -4.63 -4.63 -7.82
CA CYS A 125 -4.46 -5.91 -7.13
C CYS A 125 -5.50 -6.95 -7.56
N PHE A 126 -6.74 -6.55 -7.84
CA PHE A 126 -7.80 -7.45 -8.29
C PHE A 126 -7.56 -7.94 -9.72
N PHE A 127 -7.20 -7.05 -10.63
CA PHE A 127 -6.82 -7.40 -12.00
C PHE A 127 -5.59 -8.32 -12.01
N SER A 128 -4.57 -7.97 -11.25
CA SER A 128 -3.36 -8.78 -11.12
C SER A 128 -3.65 -10.18 -10.58
N SER A 129 -4.54 -10.30 -9.57
CA SER A 129 -4.96 -11.59 -9.02
C SER A 129 -5.75 -12.44 -10.01
N ALA A 130 -6.45 -11.81 -10.95
CA ALA A 130 -7.15 -12.47 -12.05
C ALA A 130 -6.24 -12.78 -13.26
N GLY A 131 -4.94 -12.47 -13.17
CA GLY A 131 -4.01 -12.63 -14.27
C GLY A 131 -4.20 -11.65 -15.42
N ILE A 132 -4.92 -10.54 -15.20
CA ILE A 132 -5.20 -9.51 -16.18
C ILE A 132 -4.14 -8.41 -16.05
N PRO A 133 -3.29 -8.19 -17.07
CA PRO A 133 -2.34 -7.07 -17.04
C PRO A 133 -3.08 -5.74 -17.00
N ALA A 134 -2.75 -4.90 -16.04
CA ALA A 134 -3.38 -3.59 -15.86
C ALA A 134 -2.37 -2.54 -15.39
N VAL A 135 -2.67 -1.27 -15.63
CA VAL A 135 -1.90 -0.13 -15.17
C VAL A 135 -2.83 0.90 -14.52
N VAL A 136 -2.27 1.72 -13.63
CA VAL A 136 -2.97 2.86 -13.06
C VAL A 136 -2.50 4.10 -13.79
N TYR A 137 -3.43 4.81 -14.41
CA TYR A 137 -3.19 6.06 -15.09
C TYR A 137 -4.36 7.03 -14.82
N GLY A 138 -4.10 8.35 -14.79
CA GLY A 138 -5.14 9.34 -14.57
C GLY A 138 -4.60 10.77 -14.49
N PRO A 139 -5.49 11.78 -14.49
CA PRO A 139 -5.13 13.20 -14.59
C PRO A 139 -4.61 13.80 -13.28
N GLY A 140 -4.57 13.03 -12.21
CA GLY A 140 -4.19 13.49 -10.86
C GLY A 140 -2.75 13.99 -10.76
N ILE A 141 -2.50 14.84 -9.77
CA ILE A 141 -1.16 15.34 -9.43
C ILE A 141 -0.67 14.57 -8.21
N THR A 142 0.37 13.74 -8.40
CA THR A 142 0.91 12.86 -7.35
C THR A 142 1.30 13.62 -6.09
N GLU A 143 1.82 14.85 -6.23
CA GLU A 143 2.29 15.68 -5.12
C GLU A 143 1.15 16.20 -4.24
N THR A 144 -0.08 16.27 -4.75
CA THR A 144 -1.26 16.75 -4.00
C THR A 144 -2.13 15.62 -3.45
N MET A 145 -1.86 14.39 -3.86
CA MET A 145 -2.63 13.21 -3.46
C MET A 145 -2.69 13.06 -1.94
N HIS A 146 -3.91 12.84 -1.41
CA HIS A 146 -4.18 12.69 0.04
C HIS A 146 -3.80 13.92 0.89
N LYS A 147 -3.69 15.10 0.28
CA LYS A 147 -3.41 16.36 1.00
C LYS A 147 -4.65 17.24 1.07
N ILE A 148 -4.65 18.16 2.05
CA ILE A 148 -5.65 19.22 2.13
C ILE A 148 -5.58 20.06 0.83
N ASN A 149 -6.74 20.36 0.24
CA ASN A 149 -6.86 21.04 -1.05
C ASN A 149 -6.26 20.25 -2.23
N GLU A 150 -6.37 18.94 -2.23
CA GLU A 150 -6.12 18.12 -3.42
C GLU A 150 -6.93 18.66 -4.61
N TYR A 151 -6.30 18.79 -5.76
CA TYR A 151 -6.93 19.31 -6.96
C TYR A 151 -6.41 18.65 -8.23
N VAL A 152 -7.20 18.75 -9.30
CA VAL A 152 -6.83 18.36 -10.66
C VAL A 152 -7.10 19.55 -11.59
N PRO A 153 -6.12 19.99 -12.40
CA PRO A 153 -6.36 20.99 -13.43
C PRO A 153 -7.31 20.45 -14.50
N VAL A 154 -8.31 21.26 -14.91
CA VAL A 154 -9.29 20.87 -15.94
C VAL A 154 -8.59 20.46 -17.26
N LYS A 155 -7.51 21.12 -17.63
CA LYS A 155 -6.70 20.76 -18.80
C LYS A 155 -6.17 19.32 -18.76
N ASN A 156 -5.80 18.82 -17.56
CA ASN A 156 -5.32 17.45 -17.39
C ASN A 156 -6.46 16.44 -17.58
N ILE A 157 -7.68 16.80 -17.14
CA ILE A 157 -8.86 15.95 -17.35
C ILE A 157 -9.14 15.82 -18.85
N ASN A 158 -9.17 16.95 -19.58
CA ASN A 158 -9.40 16.94 -21.03
C ASN A 158 -8.33 16.17 -21.80
N LEU A 159 -7.06 16.34 -21.43
CA LEU A 159 -5.95 15.56 -22.01
C LEU A 159 -6.14 14.07 -21.74
N CYS A 160 -6.46 13.70 -20.52
CA CYS A 160 -6.62 12.30 -20.12
C CYS A 160 -7.79 11.62 -20.86
N ILE A 161 -8.85 12.36 -21.19
CA ILE A 161 -9.97 11.84 -21.99
C ILE A 161 -9.46 11.43 -23.38
N SER A 162 -8.77 12.32 -24.11
CA SER A 162 -8.23 11.98 -25.44
C SER A 162 -7.21 10.86 -25.40
N GLU A 163 -6.38 10.83 -24.37
CA GLU A 163 -5.41 9.73 -24.18
C GLU A 163 -6.09 8.37 -23.91
N TYR A 164 -7.19 8.34 -23.16
CA TYR A 164 -7.98 7.11 -23.00
C TYR A 164 -8.62 6.66 -24.31
N GLU A 165 -9.14 7.56 -25.12
CA GLU A 165 -9.68 7.24 -26.45
C GLU A 165 -8.59 6.59 -27.32
N ASP A 166 -7.42 7.21 -27.41
CA ASP A 166 -6.28 6.69 -28.17
C ASP A 166 -5.79 5.32 -27.65
N ILE A 167 -5.76 5.13 -26.32
CA ILE A 167 -5.37 3.85 -25.72
C ILE A 167 -6.35 2.75 -26.09
N ILE A 168 -7.66 3.01 -26.01
CA ILE A 168 -8.71 2.04 -26.32
C ILE A 168 -8.66 1.68 -27.81
N GLU A 169 -8.54 2.66 -28.69
CA GLU A 169 -8.45 2.41 -30.14
C GLU A 169 -7.25 1.54 -30.49
N ARG A 170 -6.06 1.85 -29.98
CA ARG A 170 -4.86 1.08 -30.24
C ARG A 170 -4.95 -0.32 -29.67
N PHE A 171 -5.45 -0.45 -28.45
CA PHE A 171 -5.60 -1.77 -27.82
C PHE A 171 -6.57 -2.66 -28.59
N SER A 172 -7.64 -2.10 -29.13
CA SER A 172 -8.64 -2.82 -29.92
C SER A 172 -8.14 -3.17 -31.34
N SER A 173 -7.22 -2.39 -31.89
CA SER A 173 -6.67 -2.63 -33.23
C SER A 173 -5.59 -3.70 -33.26
N ASP A 174 -4.95 -3.97 -32.13
CA ASP A 174 -3.87 -4.94 -31.99
C ASP A 174 -4.38 -6.35 -31.54
N THR A 175 -5.71 -6.49 -31.34
CA THR A 175 -6.38 -7.75 -30.97
C THR A 175 -7.05 -8.38 -32.16
#